data_a8eec509fc1b7f6863bdd5bc820d96aa
#
_entry.id   a8eec509fc1b7f6863bdd5bc820d96aa
#
_cell.length_a   1.000
_cell.length_b   1.000
_cell.length_c   1.000
_cell.angle_alpha   90.00
_cell.angle_beta   90.00
_cell.angle_gamma   90.00
#
_symmetry.space_group_name_H-M   'P 1'
#
loop_
_entity.id
_entity.type
_entity.pdbx_description
1 polymer ?
#
loop_
_entity_poly.entity_id
_entity_poly.type
_entity_poly.pdbx_seq_one_letter_code
_entity_poly.pdbx_strand_id
1 'polypeptide(L)'
;MTHPKNRAARRVAARKHGDHKRAPTYRGFEQKNWKLLYLRHNKLHRARQLGKIWPPKEWKKLMADIEPVNVLFICSKNQWRSPTGEAVFARVDGVATRSAGTAKSARRQVSVSDIRWADVILVMEDKHANRLRADFRQEVAYKRLHVLGIPDDYQYMDEDLVALIREVSEPLIFPNG
;
A
#
# COMPACT_ATOMS: atom_id res chain seq x y z
N MET A 1 18.75 1.67 -26.55
CA MET A 1 17.39 2.30 -26.50
C MET A 1 16.80 2.01 -25.11
N THR A 2 16.71 3.01 -24.24
CA THR A 2 16.19 2.83 -22.87
C THR A 2 14.68 2.78 -22.91
N HIS A 3 14.11 1.67 -22.48
CA HIS A 3 12.67 1.39 -22.43
C HIS A 3 11.92 2.50 -21.67
N PRO A 4 10.81 3.08 -22.16
CA PRO A 4 10.08 4.20 -21.52
C PRO A 4 9.65 3.93 -20.07
N LYS A 5 9.41 2.69 -19.70
CA LYS A 5 9.08 2.24 -18.32
C LYS A 5 10.15 2.59 -17.28
N ASN A 6 11.43 2.60 -17.70
CA ASN A 6 12.54 2.93 -16.81
C ASN A 6 12.57 4.42 -16.41
N ARG A 7 11.97 5.30 -17.20
CA ARG A 7 11.86 6.74 -16.92
C ARG A 7 10.84 7.04 -15.79
N ALA A 8 9.77 6.27 -15.70
CA ALA A 8 8.76 6.41 -14.65
C ALA A 8 9.32 5.95 -13.29
N ALA A 9 10.01 4.81 -13.25
CA ALA A 9 10.68 4.31 -12.04
C ALA A 9 11.74 5.30 -11.51
N ARG A 10 12.50 5.93 -12.39
CA ARG A 10 13.48 6.98 -12.02
C ARG A 10 12.81 8.24 -11.47
N ARG A 11 11.63 8.65 -11.98
CA ARG A 11 10.88 9.81 -11.45
C ARG A 11 10.31 9.54 -10.07
N VAL A 12 9.84 8.31 -9.80
CA VAL A 12 9.35 7.91 -8.46
C VAL A 12 10.51 7.86 -7.46
N ALA A 13 11.67 7.34 -7.86
CA ALA A 13 12.87 7.31 -7.02
C ALA A 13 13.42 8.73 -6.72
N ALA A 14 13.40 9.65 -7.69
CA ALA A 14 13.87 11.02 -7.50
C ALA A 14 12.98 11.85 -6.55
N ARG A 15 11.67 11.53 -6.43
CA ARG A 15 10.78 12.18 -5.46
C ARG A 15 10.98 11.73 -4.00
N LYS A 16 11.72 10.63 -3.77
CA LYS A 16 12.01 10.11 -2.41
C LYS A 16 12.87 11.03 -1.54
N HIS A 17 13.58 12.00 -2.09
CA HIS A 17 14.53 12.82 -1.32
C HIS A 17 14.00 14.19 -0.87
N GLY A 18 12.73 14.55 -1.14
CA GLY A 18 12.22 15.92 -0.90
C GLY A 18 11.36 16.14 0.35
N ASP A 19 10.65 15.15 0.89
CA ASP A 19 9.53 15.41 1.80
C ASP A 19 9.47 14.58 3.09
N HIS A 20 10.61 14.14 3.62
CA HIS A 20 10.63 13.40 4.90
C HIS A 20 10.56 14.28 6.16
N LYS A 21 10.26 15.58 6.04
CA LYS A 21 10.10 16.45 7.19
C LYS A 21 8.63 16.63 7.56
N ARG A 22 8.23 15.90 8.61
CA ARG A 22 6.94 15.87 9.32
C ARG A 22 5.95 14.79 8.89
N ALA A 23 6.22 13.56 9.36
CA ALA A 23 5.13 12.60 9.55
C ALA A 23 4.18 13.13 10.63
N PRO A 24 2.85 13.15 10.39
CA PRO A 24 1.91 13.51 11.45
C PRO A 24 2.02 12.47 12.59
N THR A 25 2.20 12.96 13.81
CA THR A 25 2.16 12.12 15.02
C THR A 25 0.74 11.59 15.19
N TYR A 26 0.52 10.37 14.76
CA TYR A 26 -0.76 9.67 14.94
C TYR A 26 -0.84 9.19 16.39
N ARG A 27 -1.58 9.93 17.25
CA ARG A 27 -1.97 9.45 18.58
C ARG A 27 -3.01 8.36 18.39
N GLY A 28 -2.65 7.09 18.62
CA GLY A 28 -3.61 6.01 18.67
C GLY A 28 -3.18 4.66 18.12
N PHE A 29 -2.14 4.59 17.30
CA PHE A 29 -1.56 3.31 16.90
C PHE A 29 -0.33 3.02 17.76
N GLU A 30 -0.37 1.97 18.58
CA GLU A 30 0.79 1.57 19.36
C GLU A 30 1.94 1.19 18.41
N GLN A 31 3.03 1.94 18.45
CA GLN A 31 4.27 1.69 17.67
C GLN A 31 4.77 0.23 17.77
N LYS A 32 4.39 -0.47 18.84
CA LYS A 32 4.72 -1.87 19.09
C LYS A 32 4.18 -2.82 18.00
N ASN A 33 2.98 -2.57 17.48
CA ASN A 33 2.34 -3.44 16.48
C ASN A 33 3.02 -3.35 15.11
N TRP A 34 3.44 -2.16 14.67
CA TRP A 34 4.15 -1.96 13.41
C TRP A 34 5.52 -2.66 13.38
N LYS A 35 6.26 -2.57 14.46
CA LYS A 35 7.57 -3.23 14.60
C LYS A 35 7.44 -4.76 14.54
N LEU A 36 6.39 -5.30 15.19
CA LEU A 36 6.11 -6.73 15.16
C LEU A 36 5.68 -7.22 13.76
N LEU A 37 4.82 -6.47 13.07
CA LEU A 37 4.37 -6.77 11.70
C LEU A 37 5.54 -6.74 10.72
N TYR A 38 6.40 -5.75 10.82
CA TYR A 38 7.60 -5.64 10.00
C TYR A 38 8.61 -6.79 10.27
N LEU A 39 8.90 -7.09 11.53
CA LEU A 39 9.78 -8.20 11.90
C LEU A 39 9.20 -9.53 11.41
N ARG A 40 7.87 -9.69 11.44
CA ARG A 40 7.18 -10.86 10.91
C ARG A 40 7.37 -10.96 9.40
N HIS A 41 7.09 -9.89 8.66
CA HIS A 41 7.24 -9.85 7.20
C HIS A 41 8.66 -10.23 6.77
N ASN A 42 9.68 -9.59 7.33
CA ASN A 42 11.07 -9.86 7.00
C ASN A 42 11.52 -11.28 7.37
N LYS A 43 11.11 -11.79 8.53
CA LYS A 43 11.43 -13.16 8.93
C LYS A 43 10.78 -14.20 8.02
N LEU A 44 9.52 -13.99 7.63
CA LEU A 44 8.79 -14.86 6.70
C LEU A 44 9.40 -14.83 5.30
N HIS A 45 9.73 -13.64 4.79
CA HIS A 45 10.37 -13.48 3.50
C HIS A 45 11.73 -14.19 3.46
N ARG A 46 12.57 -13.98 4.48
CA ARG A 46 13.89 -14.63 4.60
C ARG A 46 13.78 -16.14 4.79
N ALA A 47 12.78 -16.62 5.55
CA ALA A 47 12.55 -18.06 5.74
C ALA A 47 12.10 -18.75 4.45
N ARG A 48 11.24 -18.10 3.64
CA ARG A 48 10.86 -18.57 2.30
C ARG A 48 12.04 -18.67 1.36
N GLN A 49 12.92 -17.65 1.35
CA GLN A 49 14.15 -17.68 0.54
C GLN A 49 15.09 -18.81 0.94
N LEU A 50 15.13 -19.20 2.21
CA LEU A 50 15.98 -20.25 2.74
C LEU A 50 15.30 -21.65 2.70
N GLY A 51 14.10 -21.78 2.11
CA GLY A 51 13.36 -23.04 2.04
C GLY A 51 12.94 -23.62 3.39
N LYS A 52 12.94 -22.81 4.46
CA LYS A 52 12.58 -23.24 5.81
C LYS A 52 11.07 -23.16 6.03
N ILE A 53 10.49 -24.18 6.66
CA ILE A 53 9.10 -24.15 7.13
C ILE A 53 9.01 -23.18 8.31
N TRP A 54 8.36 -22.08 8.12
CA TRP A 54 8.19 -20.99 9.09
C TRP A 54 6.77 -20.40 8.95
N PRO A 55 6.07 -19.98 9.99
CA PRO A 55 6.49 -19.88 11.40
C PRO A 55 6.25 -21.18 12.20
N PRO A 56 6.91 -21.36 13.38
CA PRO A 56 6.55 -22.37 14.35
C PRO A 56 5.09 -22.20 14.80
N LYS A 57 4.44 -23.30 15.25
CA LYS A 57 3.01 -23.29 15.65
C LYS A 57 2.68 -22.22 16.71
N GLU A 58 3.62 -21.93 17.62
CA GLU A 58 3.47 -20.92 18.66
C GLU A 58 3.32 -19.50 18.10
N TRP A 59 3.97 -19.19 16.97
CA TRP A 59 3.86 -17.90 16.31
C TRP A 59 2.49 -17.65 15.70
N LYS A 60 1.81 -18.70 15.22
CA LYS A 60 0.43 -18.56 14.72
C LYS A 60 -0.52 -18.10 15.83
N LYS A 61 -0.33 -18.60 17.07
CA LYS A 61 -1.14 -18.20 18.22
C LYS A 61 -0.83 -16.76 18.65
N LEU A 62 0.45 -16.39 18.74
CA LEU A 62 0.87 -15.02 19.11
C LEU A 62 0.46 -13.97 18.10
N MET A 63 0.30 -14.35 16.81
CA MET A 63 -0.05 -13.46 15.71
C MET A 63 -1.54 -13.42 15.38
N ALA A 64 -2.33 -14.36 15.92
CA ALA A 64 -3.79 -14.35 15.78
C ALA A 64 -4.43 -13.13 16.45
N ASP A 65 -3.75 -12.57 17.46
CA ASP A 65 -4.24 -11.43 18.25
C ASP A 65 -3.81 -10.06 17.66
N ILE A 66 -3.05 -10.05 16.54
CA ILE A 66 -2.62 -8.79 15.90
C ILE A 66 -3.54 -8.50 14.73
N GLU A 67 -4.32 -7.43 14.83
CA GLU A 67 -5.14 -6.94 13.72
C GLU A 67 -4.27 -6.60 12.50
N PRO A 68 -4.68 -7.01 11.29
CA PRO A 68 -3.96 -6.68 10.07
C PRO A 68 -4.01 -5.18 9.79
N VAL A 69 -2.96 -4.65 9.15
CA VAL A 69 -3.00 -3.31 8.59
C VAL A 69 -3.91 -3.28 7.37
N ASN A 70 -4.91 -2.43 7.41
CA ASN A 70 -5.89 -2.28 6.34
C ASN A 70 -5.37 -1.29 5.29
N VAL A 71 -5.01 -1.78 4.12
CA VAL A 71 -4.44 -0.99 3.01
C VAL A 71 -5.45 -0.86 1.87
N LEU A 72 -5.77 0.37 1.50
CA LEU A 72 -6.66 0.69 0.39
C LEU A 72 -5.86 1.26 -0.78
N PHE A 73 -5.84 0.54 -1.90
CA PHE A 73 -5.23 0.99 -3.16
C PHE A 73 -6.25 1.70 -4.04
N ILE A 74 -5.90 2.89 -4.55
CA ILE A 74 -6.81 3.73 -5.35
C ILE A 74 -6.17 4.14 -6.67
N CYS A 75 -6.91 3.92 -7.77
CA CYS A 75 -6.64 4.52 -9.09
C CYS A 75 -7.90 5.18 -9.66
N SER A 76 -7.95 5.50 -10.95
CA SER A 76 -9.16 6.08 -11.56
C SER A 76 -10.27 5.05 -11.71
N LYS A 77 -10.03 3.98 -12.48
CA LYS A 77 -11.07 3.04 -12.94
C LYS A 77 -11.13 1.72 -12.17
N ASN A 78 -10.19 1.45 -11.26
CA ASN A 78 -10.08 0.16 -10.56
C ASN A 78 -10.01 -1.04 -11.52
N GLN A 79 -9.27 -0.89 -12.62
CA GLN A 79 -9.11 -1.95 -13.61
C GLN A 79 -7.75 -2.64 -13.53
N TRP A 80 -6.66 -1.88 -13.41
CA TRP A 80 -5.29 -2.42 -13.53
C TRP A 80 -4.45 -2.12 -12.30
N ARG A 81 -4.04 -0.86 -12.07
CA ARG A 81 -3.06 -0.48 -11.04
C ARG A 81 -3.50 -0.80 -9.61
N SER A 82 -4.67 -0.32 -9.19
CA SER A 82 -5.14 -0.57 -7.81
C SER A 82 -5.50 -2.03 -7.55
N PRO A 83 -6.11 -2.80 -8.49
CA PRO A 83 -6.28 -4.24 -8.31
C PRO A 83 -4.97 -5.02 -8.27
N THR A 84 -3.93 -4.57 -9.01
CA THR A 84 -2.59 -5.17 -8.88
C THR A 84 -2.02 -4.95 -7.49
N GLY A 85 -2.14 -3.75 -6.93
CA GLY A 85 -1.72 -3.47 -5.55
C GLY A 85 -2.44 -4.35 -4.53
N GLU A 86 -3.75 -4.48 -4.65
CA GLU A 86 -4.54 -5.39 -3.83
C GLU A 86 -4.04 -6.83 -3.93
N ALA A 87 -3.88 -7.37 -5.14
CA ALA A 87 -3.46 -8.75 -5.38
C ALA A 87 -2.04 -9.03 -4.86
N VAL A 88 -1.12 -8.09 -5.03
CA VAL A 88 0.28 -8.20 -4.59
C VAL A 88 0.38 -8.29 -3.06
N PHE A 89 -0.38 -7.46 -2.34
CA PHE A 89 -0.31 -7.40 -0.88
C PHE A 89 -1.34 -8.29 -0.17
N ALA A 90 -2.35 -8.83 -0.86
CA ALA A 90 -3.29 -9.80 -0.28
C ALA A 90 -2.62 -11.09 0.24
N ARG A 91 -1.40 -11.38 -0.26
CA ARG A 91 -0.62 -12.56 0.16
C ARG A 91 0.44 -12.23 1.21
N VAL A 92 0.46 -10.99 1.70
CA VAL A 92 1.41 -10.54 2.72
C VAL A 92 0.78 -10.72 4.09
N ASP A 93 1.42 -11.50 4.95
CA ASP A 93 0.91 -11.74 6.30
C ASP A 93 0.82 -10.43 7.10
N GLY A 94 -0.29 -10.23 7.80
CA GLY A 94 -0.54 -9.05 8.60
C GLY A 94 -0.99 -7.82 7.80
N VAL A 95 -1.36 -8.01 6.52
CA VAL A 95 -1.95 -6.97 5.68
C VAL A 95 -3.30 -7.44 5.17
N ALA A 96 -4.31 -6.61 5.32
CA ALA A 96 -5.59 -6.75 4.64
C ALA A 96 -5.68 -5.68 3.55
N THR A 97 -6.11 -6.07 2.36
CA THR A 97 -6.11 -5.18 1.19
C THR A 97 -7.48 -5.02 0.57
N ARG A 98 -7.73 -3.84 0.05
CA ARG A 98 -8.85 -3.53 -0.85
C ARG A 98 -8.37 -2.62 -1.95
N SER A 99 -9.09 -2.60 -3.08
CA SER A 99 -8.88 -1.60 -4.13
C SER A 99 -10.19 -0.95 -4.57
N ALA A 100 -10.11 0.30 -5.02
CA ALA A 100 -11.24 1.04 -5.56
C ALA A 100 -10.79 2.09 -6.58
N GLY A 101 -11.74 2.70 -7.26
CA GLY A 101 -11.50 3.78 -8.23
C GLY A 101 -12.22 5.07 -7.85
N THR A 102 -11.67 6.20 -8.26
CA THR A 102 -12.27 7.53 -8.00
C THR A 102 -13.29 7.94 -9.07
N ALA A 103 -13.27 7.32 -10.25
CA ALA A 103 -14.20 7.65 -11.32
C ALA A 103 -15.59 7.06 -11.06
N LYS A 104 -16.65 7.76 -11.49
CA LYS A 104 -18.03 7.23 -11.45
C LYS A 104 -18.17 5.93 -12.25
N SER A 105 -17.39 5.79 -13.32
CA SER A 105 -17.33 4.59 -14.17
C SER A 105 -16.31 3.54 -13.68
N ALA A 106 -15.81 3.64 -12.46
CA ALA A 106 -14.89 2.66 -11.91
C ALA A 106 -15.58 1.31 -11.73
N ARG A 107 -14.84 0.22 -11.98
CA ARG A 107 -15.30 -1.15 -11.75
C ARG A 107 -15.84 -1.35 -10.30
N ARG A 108 -15.17 -0.76 -9.34
CA ARG A 108 -15.58 -0.62 -7.96
C ARG A 108 -15.26 0.82 -7.51
N GLN A 109 -16.30 1.62 -7.32
CA GLN A 109 -16.13 2.99 -6.88
C GLN A 109 -15.78 3.03 -5.39
N VAL A 110 -14.88 3.94 -5.01
CA VAL A 110 -14.53 4.18 -3.61
C VAL A 110 -15.73 4.68 -2.82
N SER A 111 -15.89 4.17 -1.61
CA SER A 111 -16.98 4.54 -0.70
C SER A 111 -16.44 5.05 0.64
N VAL A 112 -17.31 5.72 1.41
CA VAL A 112 -17.00 6.13 2.80
C VAL A 112 -16.57 4.94 3.65
N SER A 113 -17.22 3.77 3.47
CA SER A 113 -16.86 2.57 4.22
C SER A 113 -15.46 2.05 3.92
N ASP A 114 -14.97 2.20 2.67
CA ASP A 114 -13.61 1.83 2.33
C ASP A 114 -12.58 2.73 2.99
N ILE A 115 -12.85 4.04 3.00
CA ILE A 115 -11.95 5.02 3.63
C ILE A 115 -11.91 4.81 5.15
N ARG A 116 -13.06 4.59 5.78
CA ARG A 116 -13.13 4.33 7.23
C ARG A 116 -12.42 3.04 7.62
N TRP A 117 -12.54 2.01 6.81
CA TRP A 117 -11.88 0.73 7.00
C TRP A 117 -10.35 0.82 6.89
N ALA A 118 -9.82 1.67 6.00
CA ALA A 118 -8.40 1.76 5.72
C ALA A 118 -7.61 2.41 6.85
N ASP A 119 -6.47 1.84 7.22
CA ASP A 119 -5.42 2.47 8.04
C ASP A 119 -4.48 3.27 7.17
N VAL A 120 -4.20 2.76 5.96
CA VAL A 120 -3.34 3.39 4.95
C VAL A 120 -4.05 3.43 3.62
N ILE A 121 -4.05 4.60 2.99
CA ILE A 121 -4.61 4.81 1.65
C ILE A 121 -3.45 5.11 0.70
N LEU A 122 -3.28 4.27 -0.31
CA LEU A 122 -2.24 4.38 -1.33
C LEU A 122 -2.88 4.72 -2.67
N VAL A 123 -2.69 5.94 -3.14
CA VAL A 123 -3.23 6.38 -4.42
C VAL A 123 -2.15 6.42 -5.49
N MET A 124 -2.48 6.04 -6.71
CA MET A 124 -1.51 5.92 -7.80
C MET A 124 -0.93 7.27 -8.24
N GLU A 125 -1.75 8.35 -8.24
CA GLU A 125 -1.36 9.68 -8.71
C GLU A 125 -2.00 10.78 -7.86
N ASP A 126 -1.45 12.01 -7.93
CA ASP A 126 -1.95 13.18 -7.20
C ASP A 126 -3.42 13.51 -7.49
N LYS A 127 -3.88 13.29 -8.73
CA LYS A 127 -5.30 13.50 -9.11
C LYS A 127 -6.26 12.66 -8.28
N HIS A 128 -5.87 11.44 -7.90
CA HIS A 128 -6.69 10.58 -7.06
C HIS A 128 -6.74 11.08 -5.61
N ALA A 129 -5.60 11.55 -5.07
CA ALA A 129 -5.55 12.15 -3.74
C ALA A 129 -6.42 13.40 -3.65
N ASN A 130 -6.33 14.28 -4.68
CA ASN A 130 -7.12 15.50 -4.74
C ASN A 130 -8.63 15.18 -4.83
N ARG A 131 -9.01 14.17 -5.62
CA ARG A 131 -10.40 13.73 -5.71
C ARG A 131 -10.92 13.19 -4.38
N LEU A 132 -10.15 12.36 -3.68
CA LEU A 132 -10.52 11.86 -2.36
C LEU A 132 -10.69 13.00 -1.35
N ARG A 133 -9.80 13.98 -1.34
CA ARG A 133 -9.91 15.16 -0.46
C ARG A 133 -11.11 16.04 -0.77
N ALA A 134 -11.53 16.11 -2.05
CA ALA A 134 -12.70 16.85 -2.46
C ALA A 134 -14.00 16.13 -2.06
N ASP A 135 -14.07 14.81 -2.35
CA ASP A 135 -15.32 14.05 -2.20
C ASP A 135 -15.53 13.51 -0.75
N PHE A 136 -14.43 13.30 0.02
CA PHE A 136 -14.44 12.64 1.34
C PHE A 136 -13.58 13.39 2.36
N ARG A 137 -13.69 14.71 2.37
CA ARG A 137 -12.82 15.60 3.15
C ARG A 137 -12.70 15.22 4.62
N GLN A 138 -13.80 14.89 5.26
CA GLN A 138 -13.83 14.56 6.70
C GLN A 138 -13.18 13.20 6.97
N GLU A 139 -13.47 12.21 6.13
CA GLU A 139 -13.01 10.83 6.29
C GLU A 139 -11.51 10.68 6.05
N VAL A 140 -10.94 11.45 5.10
CA VAL A 140 -9.51 11.38 4.78
C VAL A 140 -8.64 12.28 5.64
N ALA A 141 -9.21 13.23 6.39
CA ALA A 141 -8.47 14.24 7.15
C ALA A 141 -7.44 13.64 8.13
N TYR A 142 -7.76 12.49 8.70
CA TYR A 142 -6.94 11.80 9.71
C TYR A 142 -6.36 10.47 9.20
N LYS A 143 -6.42 10.20 7.88
CA LYS A 143 -5.91 8.97 7.28
C LYS A 143 -4.49 9.16 6.77
N ARG A 144 -3.70 8.10 6.85
CA ARG A 144 -2.39 8.03 6.19
C ARG A 144 -2.61 7.86 4.69
N LEU A 145 -2.62 8.99 3.97
CA LEU A 145 -2.81 9.01 2.53
C LEU A 145 -1.50 9.36 1.85
N HIS A 146 -1.01 8.46 1.00
CA HIS A 146 0.24 8.60 0.25
C HIS A 146 0.01 8.46 -1.25
N VAL A 147 0.74 9.25 -2.02
CA VAL A 147 0.76 9.20 -3.47
C VAL A 147 1.97 8.38 -3.92
N LEU A 148 1.72 7.31 -4.69
CA LEU A 148 2.77 6.42 -5.17
C LEU A 148 3.51 6.97 -6.40
N GLY A 149 2.89 7.85 -7.17
CA GLY A 149 3.46 8.43 -8.39
C GLY A 149 3.54 7.42 -9.55
N ILE A 150 2.66 6.43 -9.59
CA ILE A 150 2.63 5.39 -10.63
C ILE A 150 1.74 5.84 -11.78
N PRO A 151 2.29 6.05 -13.01
CA PRO A 151 1.53 6.49 -14.17
C PRO A 151 0.60 5.40 -14.72
N ASP A 152 -0.32 5.77 -15.64
CA ASP A 152 -1.33 4.87 -16.22
C ASP A 152 -0.82 4.14 -17.47
N ASP A 153 0.40 3.59 -17.38
CA ASP A 153 1.11 2.96 -18.50
C ASP A 153 1.18 1.43 -18.40
N TYR A 154 0.47 0.85 -17.42
CA TYR A 154 0.58 -0.57 -17.07
C TYR A 154 -0.77 -1.27 -17.16
N GLN A 155 -0.74 -2.56 -17.50
CA GLN A 155 -1.88 -3.46 -17.43
C GLN A 155 -1.95 -4.18 -16.07
N TYR A 156 -3.04 -4.92 -15.84
CA TYR A 156 -3.20 -5.72 -14.63
C TYR A 156 -2.11 -6.79 -14.52
N MET A 157 -1.43 -6.83 -13.36
CA MET A 157 -0.33 -7.76 -13.03
C MET A 157 0.88 -7.69 -13.97
N ASP A 158 1.07 -6.56 -14.67
CA ASP A 158 2.33 -6.28 -15.38
C ASP A 158 3.51 -6.40 -14.40
N GLU A 159 4.57 -7.11 -14.79
CA GLU A 159 5.70 -7.42 -13.91
C GLU A 159 6.42 -6.17 -13.39
N ASP A 160 6.58 -5.17 -14.25
CA ASP A 160 7.19 -3.89 -13.87
C ASP A 160 6.27 -3.13 -12.88
N LEU A 161 4.95 -3.19 -13.09
CA LEU A 161 3.98 -2.61 -12.16
C LEU A 161 4.02 -3.30 -10.79
N VAL A 162 4.09 -4.63 -10.77
CA VAL A 162 4.19 -5.42 -9.53
C VAL A 162 5.46 -5.05 -8.76
N ALA A 163 6.61 -4.98 -9.45
CA ALA A 163 7.87 -4.59 -8.84
C ALA A 163 7.83 -3.16 -8.29
N LEU A 164 7.31 -2.23 -9.07
CA LEU A 164 7.19 -0.82 -8.69
C LEU A 164 6.25 -0.62 -7.50
N ILE A 165 5.07 -1.26 -7.52
CA ILE A 165 4.10 -1.20 -6.41
C ILE A 165 4.74 -1.72 -5.12
N ARG A 166 5.46 -2.84 -5.16
CA ARG A 166 6.16 -3.37 -3.98
C ARG A 166 7.17 -2.37 -3.46
N GLU A 167 8.07 -1.91 -4.31
CA GLU A 167 9.15 -0.99 -3.94
C GLU A 167 8.65 0.27 -3.23
N VAL A 168 7.59 0.91 -3.79
CA VAL A 168 7.12 2.20 -3.25
C VAL A 168 6.11 2.04 -2.12
N SER A 169 5.38 0.91 -2.03
CA SER A 169 4.33 0.72 -1.02
C SER A 169 4.85 0.10 0.27
N GLU A 170 5.84 -0.81 0.18
CA GLU A 170 6.34 -1.56 1.32
C GLU A 170 6.82 -0.65 2.47
N PRO A 171 7.65 0.40 2.24
CA PRO A 171 8.07 1.31 3.32
C PRO A 171 6.95 2.21 3.85
N LEU A 172 5.87 2.36 3.10
CA LEU A 172 4.70 3.13 3.54
C LEU A 172 3.73 2.28 4.37
N ILE A 173 3.65 1.00 4.09
CA ILE A 173 2.85 0.03 4.86
C ILE A 173 3.59 -0.32 6.15
N PHE A 174 4.92 -0.46 6.10
CA PHE A 174 5.78 -0.84 7.22
C PHE A 174 6.83 0.25 7.52
N PRO A 175 6.45 1.40 8.11
CA PRO A 175 7.31 2.58 8.21
C PRO A 175 8.53 2.44 9.14
N ASN A 176 8.62 1.39 9.94
CA ASN A 176 9.70 1.15 10.91
C ASN A 176 10.52 -0.09 10.55
N GLY A 177 10.67 -0.33 9.28
CA GLY A 177 11.49 -1.39 8.75
C GLY A 177 12.95 -1.08 8.63
#